data_912a54990bcb5bd803f99c69a4b412e3
#
_entry.id   912a54990bcb5bd803f99c69a4b412e3
#
_cell.length_a   1.000
_cell.length_b   1.000
_cell.length_c   1.000
_cell.angle_alpha   90.00
_cell.angle_beta   90.00
_cell.angle_gamma   90.00
#
_symmetry.space_group_name_H-M   'P 1'
#
loop_
_entity.id
_entity.type
_entity.pdbx_description
1 polymer ?
#
loop_
_entity_poly.entity_id
_entity_poly.type
_entity_poly.pdbx_seq_one_letter_code
_entity_poly.pdbx_strand_id
1 'polypeptide(L)'
;EGVPKSLPALLQSRRIQEKAADVGFDWEKNSQVIAKVDEEIAELKDAIKINKGINEEFGDVLFSLVNLSRHLDIDPESSLKKSTIKFISRFKEIEKKVDIEKLSLEELDKIWNENKEKYNLEK
;
A
#
# COMPACT_ATOMS: atom_id res chain seq x y z
N GLU A 1 6.58 11.77 20.13
CA GLU A 1 7.73 11.78 21.02
C GLU A 1 8.30 10.38 21.23
N GLY A 2 9.63 10.28 21.23
CA GLY A 2 10.28 9.00 21.41
C GLY A 2 10.23 8.08 20.20
N VAL A 3 9.67 8.53 19.09
CA VAL A 3 9.69 7.79 17.83
C VAL A 3 10.83 8.36 16.98
N PRO A 4 11.87 7.55 16.68
CA PRO A 4 13.00 8.05 15.89
C PRO A 4 12.59 8.55 14.51
N LYS A 5 13.09 9.71 14.13
CA LYS A 5 12.83 10.29 12.80
C LYS A 5 13.54 9.53 11.68
N SER A 6 14.53 8.72 12.03
CA SER A 6 15.29 7.92 11.07
C SER A 6 14.57 6.63 10.65
N LEU A 7 13.45 6.29 11.27
CA LEU A 7 12.67 5.12 10.89
C LEU A 7 12.06 5.31 9.50
N PRO A 8 11.91 4.22 8.73
CA PRO A 8 11.13 4.27 7.49
C PRO A 8 9.75 4.83 7.76
N ALA A 9 9.20 5.56 6.80
CA ALA A 9 7.96 6.34 6.99
C ALA A 9 6.77 5.51 7.48
N LEU A 10 6.57 4.33 6.91
CA LEU A 10 5.44 3.46 7.32
C LEU A 10 5.61 2.99 8.76
N LEU A 11 6.84 2.64 9.14
CA LEU A 11 7.12 2.19 10.50
C LEU A 11 7.00 3.34 11.50
N GLN A 12 7.46 4.53 11.13
CA GLN A 12 7.30 5.72 11.96
C GLN A 12 5.82 6.01 12.22
N SER A 13 4.99 5.94 11.16
CA SER A 13 3.54 6.15 11.26
C SER A 13 2.91 5.13 12.20
N ARG A 14 3.30 3.87 12.10
CA ARG A 14 2.81 2.81 12.99
C ARG A 14 3.14 3.10 14.45
N ARG A 15 4.39 3.48 14.72
CA ARG A 15 4.86 3.77 16.08
C ARG A 15 4.09 4.94 16.71
N ILE A 16 3.84 5.98 15.93
CA ILE A 16 3.04 7.14 16.40
C ILE A 16 1.63 6.69 16.75
N GLN A 17 1.02 5.86 15.91
CA GLN A 17 -0.33 5.35 16.14
C GLN A 17 -0.40 4.44 17.36
N GLU A 18 0.62 3.61 17.58
CA GLU A 18 0.71 2.76 18.77
C GLU A 18 0.73 3.62 20.05
N LYS A 19 1.48 4.69 20.03
CA LYS A 19 1.54 5.62 21.17
C LYS A 19 0.20 6.30 21.42
N ALA A 20 -0.51 6.70 20.37
CA ALA A 20 -1.84 7.28 20.50
C ALA A 20 -2.82 6.26 21.11
N ALA A 21 -2.74 5.01 20.64
CA ALA A 21 -3.58 3.93 21.16
C ALA A 21 -3.33 3.66 22.64
N ASP A 22 -2.08 3.75 23.08
CA ASP A 22 -1.71 3.53 24.49
C ASP A 22 -2.37 4.52 25.44
N VAL A 23 -2.74 5.71 24.95
CA VAL A 23 -3.44 6.71 25.76
C VAL A 23 -4.93 6.78 25.44
N GLY A 24 -5.46 5.74 24.79
CA GLY A 24 -6.90 5.61 24.54
C GLY A 24 -7.40 6.18 23.21
N PHE A 25 -6.51 6.70 22.38
CA PHE A 25 -6.90 7.24 21.08
C PHE A 25 -6.81 6.14 20.01
N ASP A 26 -7.88 5.32 19.94
CA ASP A 26 -7.91 4.18 19.00
C ASP A 26 -9.36 3.75 18.71
N TRP A 27 -9.53 3.06 17.59
CA TRP A 27 -10.78 2.40 17.23
C TRP A 27 -10.88 1.05 17.93
N GLU A 28 -12.09 0.66 18.29
CA GLU A 28 -12.31 -0.63 18.96
C GLU A 28 -12.44 -1.81 17.98
N LYS A 29 -12.96 -1.55 16.77
CA LYS A 29 -13.28 -2.62 15.81
C LYS A 29 -12.58 -2.40 14.47
N ASN A 30 -12.17 -3.51 13.84
CA ASN A 30 -11.56 -3.48 12.51
C ASN A 30 -12.48 -2.87 11.46
N SER A 31 -13.80 -3.09 11.58
CA SER A 31 -14.78 -2.51 10.66
C SER A 31 -14.75 -0.98 10.65
N GLN A 32 -14.48 -0.36 11.81
CA GLN A 32 -14.36 1.10 11.91
C GLN A 32 -13.09 1.59 11.22
N VAL A 33 -12.01 0.84 11.35
CA VAL A 33 -10.72 1.18 10.72
C VAL A 33 -10.83 1.05 9.20
N ILE A 34 -11.49 0.00 8.70
CA ILE A 34 -11.73 -0.20 7.27
C ILE A 34 -12.61 0.93 6.72
N ALA A 35 -13.67 1.31 7.44
CA ALA A 35 -14.53 2.43 7.04
C ALA A 35 -13.74 3.72 6.91
N LYS A 36 -12.76 3.94 7.79
CA LYS A 36 -11.89 5.12 7.72
C LYS A 36 -11.02 5.11 6.46
N VAL A 37 -10.49 3.95 6.09
CA VAL A 37 -9.74 3.80 4.83
C VAL A 37 -10.62 4.19 3.64
N ASP A 38 -11.85 3.68 3.61
CA ASP A 38 -12.80 3.99 2.53
C ASP A 38 -13.10 5.50 2.47
N GLU A 39 -13.25 6.13 3.62
CA GLU A 39 -13.49 7.57 3.74
C GLU A 39 -12.31 8.37 3.15
N GLU A 40 -11.08 7.99 3.51
CA GLU A 40 -9.88 8.67 3.01
C GLU A 40 -9.70 8.49 1.49
N ILE A 41 -10.05 7.31 0.96
CA ILE A 41 -10.01 7.07 -0.48
C ILE A 41 -11.02 7.98 -1.18
N ALA A 42 -12.23 8.14 -0.61
CA ALA A 42 -13.25 9.01 -1.18
C ALA A 42 -12.77 10.47 -1.21
N GLU A 43 -12.13 10.92 -0.15
CA GLU A 43 -11.57 12.29 -0.08
C GLU A 43 -10.46 12.48 -1.12
N LEU A 44 -9.61 11.46 -1.34
CA LEU A 44 -8.60 11.50 -2.38
C LEU A 44 -9.24 11.62 -3.77
N LYS A 45 -10.29 10.87 -4.04
CA LYS A 45 -11.02 10.94 -5.32
C LYS A 45 -11.57 12.34 -5.56
N ASP A 46 -12.14 12.96 -4.53
CA ASP A 46 -12.66 14.32 -4.62
C ASP A 46 -11.53 15.32 -4.90
N ALA A 47 -10.40 15.18 -4.21
CA ALA A 47 -9.23 16.04 -4.43
C ALA A 47 -8.72 15.94 -5.87
N ILE A 48 -8.71 14.74 -6.44
CA ILE A 48 -8.32 14.51 -7.83
C ILE A 48 -9.26 15.24 -8.79
N LYS A 49 -10.57 15.18 -8.54
CA LYS A 49 -11.57 15.86 -9.39
C LYS A 49 -11.34 17.35 -9.45
N ILE A 50 -11.06 17.98 -8.31
CA ILE A 50 -10.86 19.43 -8.26
C ILE A 50 -9.40 19.82 -8.47
N ASN A 51 -8.51 18.84 -8.59
CA ASN A 51 -7.06 19.03 -8.75
C ASN A 51 -6.45 19.91 -7.66
N LYS A 52 -6.82 19.64 -6.40
CA LYS A 52 -6.36 20.40 -5.24
C LYS A 52 -6.25 19.51 -4.02
N GLY A 53 -5.13 19.64 -3.27
CA GLY A 53 -4.93 18.89 -2.04
C GLY A 53 -4.63 17.41 -2.23
N ILE A 54 -4.26 16.99 -3.44
CA ILE A 54 -4.05 15.59 -3.79
C ILE A 54 -2.94 14.96 -2.93
N ASN A 55 -1.82 15.67 -2.78
CA ASN A 55 -0.68 15.16 -2.02
C ASN A 55 -1.05 14.88 -0.56
N GLU A 56 -1.77 15.80 0.06
CA GLU A 56 -2.22 15.65 1.44
C GLU A 56 -3.17 14.47 1.58
N GLU A 57 -4.17 14.37 0.71
CA GLU A 57 -5.15 13.29 0.77
C GLU A 57 -4.53 11.93 0.49
N PHE A 58 -3.55 11.88 -0.39
CA PHE A 58 -2.80 10.64 -0.65
C PHE A 58 -2.05 10.17 0.60
N GLY A 59 -1.41 11.10 1.30
CA GLY A 59 -0.74 10.81 2.56
C GLY A 59 -1.70 10.28 3.62
N ASP A 60 -2.90 10.86 3.69
CA ASP A 60 -3.93 10.43 4.64
C ASP A 60 -4.41 9.01 4.34
N VAL A 61 -4.53 8.64 3.06
CA VAL A 61 -4.85 7.25 2.67
C VAL A 61 -3.77 6.30 3.18
N LEU A 62 -2.50 6.62 2.93
CA LEU A 62 -1.38 5.79 3.40
C LEU A 62 -1.39 5.65 4.92
N PHE A 63 -1.62 6.75 5.63
CA PHE A 63 -1.67 6.76 7.08
C PHE A 63 -2.81 5.87 7.62
N SER A 64 -3.98 5.94 6.98
CA SER A 64 -5.12 5.10 7.36
C SER A 64 -4.86 3.61 7.09
N LEU A 65 -4.14 3.29 6.00
CA LEU A 65 -3.74 1.92 5.69
C LEU A 65 -2.75 1.38 6.73
N VAL A 66 -1.81 2.21 7.19
CA VAL A 66 -0.89 1.82 8.26
C VAL A 66 -1.67 1.51 9.54
N ASN A 67 -2.70 2.32 9.84
CA ASN A 67 -3.54 2.07 11.01
C ASN A 67 -4.27 0.72 10.88
N LEU A 68 -4.79 0.43 9.69
CA LEU A 68 -5.41 -0.87 9.43
C LEU A 68 -4.42 -2.02 9.63
N SER A 69 -3.18 -1.86 9.14
CA SER A 69 -2.15 -2.89 9.31
C SER A 69 -1.90 -3.17 10.79
N ARG A 70 -1.92 -2.15 11.62
CA ARG A 70 -1.73 -2.28 13.07
C ARG A 70 -2.86 -3.12 13.68
N HIS A 71 -4.10 -2.84 13.31
CA HIS A 71 -5.27 -3.59 13.80
C HIS A 71 -5.30 -5.04 13.33
N LEU A 72 -4.69 -5.33 12.18
CA LEU A 72 -4.60 -6.69 11.63
C LEU A 72 -3.32 -7.42 12.07
N ASP A 73 -2.51 -6.77 12.89
CA ASP A 73 -1.22 -7.28 13.36
C ASP A 73 -0.27 -7.62 12.21
N ILE A 74 -0.21 -6.73 11.23
CA ILE A 74 0.65 -6.83 10.05
C ILE A 74 1.68 -5.71 10.10
N ASP A 75 2.94 -6.03 9.77
CA ASP A 75 3.99 -5.03 9.61
C ASP A 75 3.89 -4.42 8.20
N PRO A 76 3.49 -3.13 8.09
CA PRO A 76 3.29 -2.52 6.77
C PRO A 76 4.58 -2.37 5.97
N GLU A 77 5.71 -2.17 6.62
CA GLU A 77 7.02 -2.07 5.96
C GLU A 77 7.35 -3.39 5.27
N SER A 78 7.21 -4.49 6.00
CA SER A 78 7.44 -5.84 5.49
C SER A 78 6.47 -6.21 4.38
N SER A 79 5.20 -5.88 4.55
CA SER A 79 4.17 -6.14 3.51
C SER A 79 4.50 -5.43 2.21
N LEU A 80 4.90 -4.16 2.28
CA LEU A 80 5.25 -3.39 1.09
C LEU A 80 6.50 -3.95 0.42
N LYS A 81 7.52 -4.31 1.21
CA LYS A 81 8.75 -4.93 0.68
C LYS A 81 8.44 -6.21 -0.08
N LYS A 82 7.58 -7.06 0.47
CA LYS A 82 7.17 -8.31 -0.18
C LYS A 82 6.48 -8.05 -1.52
N SER A 83 5.61 -7.06 -1.58
CA SER A 83 4.94 -6.68 -2.83
C SER A 83 5.93 -6.16 -3.85
N THR A 84 6.91 -5.38 -3.43
CA THR A 84 7.96 -4.85 -4.30
C THR A 84 8.82 -5.99 -4.87
N ILE A 85 9.24 -6.91 -4.03
CA ILE A 85 10.04 -8.08 -4.45
C ILE A 85 9.26 -8.93 -5.44
N LYS A 86 7.99 -9.15 -5.17
CA LYS A 86 7.10 -9.91 -6.05
C LYS A 86 6.99 -9.24 -7.43
N PHE A 87 6.83 -7.93 -7.47
CA PHE A 87 6.79 -7.17 -8.71
C PHE A 87 8.10 -7.33 -9.49
N ILE A 88 9.23 -7.13 -8.82
CA ILE A 88 10.56 -7.25 -9.44
C ILE A 88 10.75 -8.64 -10.04
N SER A 89 10.39 -9.67 -9.30
CA SER A 89 10.52 -11.06 -9.76
C SER A 89 9.69 -11.32 -11.02
N ARG A 90 8.43 -10.87 -11.02
CA ARG A 90 7.54 -11.03 -12.20
C ARG A 90 8.05 -10.24 -13.40
N PHE A 91 8.52 -9.03 -13.16
CA PHE A 91 9.03 -8.17 -14.21
C PHE A 91 10.26 -8.79 -14.87
N LYS A 92 11.19 -9.35 -14.08
CA LYS A 92 12.38 -10.04 -14.59
C LYS A 92 12.03 -11.24 -15.44
N GLU A 93 11.00 -12.00 -15.06
CA GLU A 93 10.56 -13.14 -15.88
C GLU A 93 10.01 -12.69 -17.21
N ILE A 94 9.25 -11.59 -17.24
CA ILE A 94 8.73 -11.04 -18.48
C ILE A 94 9.86 -10.54 -19.36
N GLU A 95 10.85 -9.86 -18.79
CA GLU A 95 12.02 -9.38 -19.52
C GLU A 95 12.79 -10.50 -20.22
N LYS A 96 12.83 -11.69 -19.62
CA LYS A 96 13.49 -12.85 -20.21
C LYS A 96 12.74 -13.42 -21.41
N LYS A 97 11.44 -13.25 -21.46
CA LYS A 97 10.59 -13.86 -22.49
C LYS A 97 10.36 -12.96 -23.69
N VAL A 98 10.32 -11.64 -23.46
CA VAL A 98 9.96 -10.67 -24.50
C VAL A 98 10.82 -9.42 -24.38
N ASP A 99 10.92 -8.69 -25.50
CA ASP A 99 11.54 -7.37 -25.50
C ASP A 99 10.46 -6.34 -25.13
N ILE A 100 10.47 -5.92 -23.89
CA ILE A 100 9.44 -5.04 -23.33
C ILE A 100 9.31 -3.73 -24.12
N GLU A 101 10.44 -3.19 -24.60
CA GLU A 101 10.43 -1.92 -25.34
C GLU A 101 9.68 -1.98 -26.67
N LYS A 102 9.53 -3.19 -27.23
CA LYS A 102 8.84 -3.39 -28.52
C LYS A 102 7.36 -3.72 -28.39
N LEU A 103 6.85 -3.87 -27.16
CA LEU A 103 5.46 -4.24 -26.92
C LEU A 103 4.62 -3.05 -26.51
N SER A 104 3.34 -3.11 -26.89
CA SER A 104 2.36 -2.14 -26.44
C SER A 104 2.01 -2.37 -24.97
N LEU A 105 1.41 -1.38 -24.33
CA LEU A 105 0.95 -1.51 -22.95
C LEU A 105 -0.07 -2.64 -22.82
N GLU A 106 -0.96 -2.80 -23.80
CA GLU A 106 -1.96 -3.88 -23.80
C GLU A 106 -1.32 -5.25 -23.85
N GLU A 107 -0.28 -5.42 -24.68
CA GLU A 107 0.45 -6.67 -24.77
C GLU A 107 1.20 -7.00 -23.49
N LEU A 108 1.83 -6.00 -22.87
CA LEU A 108 2.52 -6.14 -21.59
C LEU A 108 1.56 -6.52 -20.47
N ASP A 109 0.40 -5.88 -20.44
CA ASP A 109 -0.61 -6.14 -19.42
C ASP A 109 -1.13 -7.57 -19.51
N LYS A 110 -1.34 -8.07 -20.75
CA LYS A 110 -1.76 -9.45 -20.98
C LYS A 110 -0.73 -10.44 -20.45
N ILE A 111 0.54 -10.22 -20.78
CA ILE A 111 1.64 -11.09 -20.34
C ILE A 111 1.76 -11.02 -18.81
N TRP A 112 1.62 -9.85 -18.24
CA TRP A 112 1.65 -9.65 -16.80
C TRP A 112 0.57 -10.47 -16.09
N ASN A 113 -0.65 -10.42 -16.60
CA ASN A 113 -1.79 -11.15 -16.01
C ASN A 113 -1.60 -12.67 -16.13
N GLU A 114 -1.10 -13.15 -17.27
CA GLU A 114 -0.79 -14.56 -17.45
C GLU A 114 0.26 -15.05 -16.45
N ASN A 115 1.31 -14.27 -16.26
CA ASN A 115 2.39 -14.59 -15.32
C ASN A 115 1.88 -14.56 -13.86
N LYS A 116 0.97 -13.65 -13.56
CA LYS A 116 0.34 -13.55 -12.24
C LYS A 116 -0.48 -14.80 -11.91
N GLU A 117 -1.26 -15.29 -12.87
CA GLU A 117 -2.04 -16.52 -12.72
C GLU A 117 -1.15 -17.73 -12.45
N LYS A 118 -0.07 -17.86 -13.23
CA LYS A 118 0.92 -18.92 -13.06
C LYS A 118 1.53 -18.88 -11.66
N TYR A 119 1.88 -17.70 -11.17
CA TYR A 119 2.44 -17.52 -9.84
C TYR A 119 1.45 -17.95 -8.76
N ASN A 120 0.18 -17.61 -8.91
CA ASN A 120 -0.86 -17.97 -7.96
C ASN A 120 -1.12 -19.48 -7.92
N LEU A 121 -1.01 -20.14 -9.06
CA LEU A 121 -1.16 -21.60 -9.16
C LEU A 121 0.00 -22.36 -8.49
N GLU A 122 1.19 -21.79 -8.50
CA GLU A 122 2.39 -22.38 -7.89
C GLU A 122 2.43 -22.21 -6.37
N LYS A 123 1.55 -21.39 -5.82
CA LYS A 123 1.41 -21.17 -4.40
C LYS A 123 0.60 -22.29 -3.75
#